data_1cd88f0f780d6f4a331493753655f43f
#
_entry.id   1cd88f0f780d6f4a331493753655f43f
#
_cell.length_a   1.000
_cell.length_b   1.000
_cell.length_c   1.000
_cell.angle_alpha   90.00
_cell.angle_beta   90.00
_cell.angle_gamma   90.00
#
_symmetry.space_group_name_H-M   'P 1'
#
loop_
_entity.id
_entity.type
_entity.pdbx_description
1 polymer ?
#
loop_
_entity_poly.entity_id
_entity_poly.type
_entity_poly.pdbx_seq_one_letter_code
_entity_poly.pdbx_strand_id
1 'polypeptide(L)'
;MKILHCSDVHLGKKPFGTREFSQKRYLDFFKAFDQICDKGIELKVDLMLIAGDLFDKKELTPDTLERCEKTFLKLKNAKIDVLLIEGNHDNISGYDEVNSWISYLERKDYVKRGKYSFTGKDYEFEKIKIEDVNFYGVGYPGFAIDEVLE
;
A
#
# COMPACT_ATOMS: atom_id res chain seq x y z
N MET A 1 -13.18 11.83 12.11
CA MET A 1 -12.32 10.82 11.47
C MET A 1 -10.98 10.72 12.16
N LYS A 2 -10.54 9.53 12.53
CA LYS A 2 -9.23 9.23 13.14
C LYS A 2 -8.40 8.44 12.13
N ILE A 3 -7.21 8.91 11.82
CA ILE A 3 -6.38 8.36 10.75
C ILE A 3 -5.07 7.83 11.36
N LEU A 4 -4.67 6.63 10.96
CA LEU A 4 -3.32 6.11 11.16
C LEU A 4 -2.58 6.16 9.83
N HIS A 5 -1.39 6.75 9.83
CA HIS A 5 -0.57 6.90 8.63
C HIS A 5 0.76 6.15 8.78
N CYS A 6 1.14 5.41 7.76
CA CYS A 6 2.47 4.79 7.63
C CYS A 6 2.93 4.77 6.16
N SER A 7 4.19 4.51 5.93
CA SER A 7 4.83 4.31 4.62
C SER A 7 6.00 3.33 4.74
N ASP A 8 6.58 2.96 3.62
CA ASP A 8 7.84 2.21 3.56
C ASP A 8 7.81 0.89 4.35
N VAL A 9 6.73 0.15 4.20
CA VAL A 9 6.52 -1.12 4.93
C VAL A 9 7.44 -2.22 4.45
N HIS A 10 7.73 -2.27 3.13
CA HIS A 10 8.65 -3.19 2.48
C HIS A 10 8.42 -4.66 2.83
N LEU A 11 7.16 -5.12 2.76
CA LEU A 11 6.84 -6.54 2.96
C LEU A 11 7.57 -7.41 1.93
N GLY A 12 8.13 -8.50 2.42
CA GLY A 12 8.91 -9.41 1.58
C GLY A 12 10.40 -9.12 1.53
N LYS A 13 10.88 -8.04 2.18
CA LYS A 13 12.30 -7.70 2.23
C LYS A 13 13.12 -8.79 2.90
N LYS A 14 14.17 -9.22 2.19
CA LYS A 14 15.19 -10.17 2.68
C LYS A 14 16.56 -9.51 2.64
N PRO A 15 16.98 -8.84 3.73
CA PRO A 15 18.30 -8.21 3.78
C PRO A 15 19.43 -9.20 3.57
N PHE A 16 20.54 -8.71 3.00
CA PHE A 16 21.74 -9.52 2.81
C PHE A 16 22.33 -9.98 4.16
N GLY A 17 22.80 -11.23 4.20
CA GLY A 17 23.39 -11.82 5.40
C GLY A 17 23.27 -13.34 5.41
N THR A 18 23.45 -13.94 6.58
CA THR A 18 23.22 -15.39 6.73
C THR A 18 21.76 -15.74 6.43
N ARG A 19 21.49 -16.99 6.03
CA ARG A 19 20.12 -17.48 5.78
C ARG A 19 19.21 -17.24 6.99
N GLU A 20 19.71 -17.54 8.18
CA GLU A 20 18.95 -17.37 9.43
C GLU A 20 18.63 -15.89 9.70
N PHE A 21 19.63 -15.01 9.58
CA PHE A 21 19.43 -13.57 9.72
C PHE A 21 18.42 -13.03 8.71
N SER A 22 18.60 -13.34 7.43
CA SER A 22 17.69 -12.89 6.36
C SER A 22 16.26 -13.37 6.59
N GLN A 23 16.06 -14.64 7.00
CA GLN A 23 14.74 -15.18 7.30
C GLN A 23 14.11 -14.51 8.53
N LYS A 24 14.87 -14.27 9.58
CA LYS A 24 14.40 -13.57 10.77
C LYS A 24 13.95 -12.15 10.41
N ARG A 25 14.76 -11.41 9.67
CA ARG A 25 14.42 -10.04 9.24
C ARG A 25 13.20 -10.00 8.32
N TYR A 26 13.06 -10.97 7.42
CA TYR A 26 11.86 -11.12 6.60
C TYR A 26 10.59 -11.18 7.47
N LEU A 27 10.60 -11.99 8.51
CA LEU A 27 9.46 -12.11 9.43
C LEU A 27 9.25 -10.84 10.29
N ASP A 28 10.32 -10.14 10.64
CA ASP A 28 10.23 -8.91 11.43
C ASP A 28 9.46 -7.79 10.69
N PHE A 29 9.58 -7.68 9.36
CA PHE A 29 8.79 -6.71 8.57
C PHE A 29 7.28 -6.99 8.70
N PHE A 30 6.85 -8.24 8.57
CA PHE A 30 5.45 -8.61 8.75
C PHE A 30 4.99 -8.35 10.18
N LYS A 31 5.81 -8.71 11.17
CA LYS A 31 5.48 -8.49 12.58
C LYS A 31 5.31 -7.00 12.89
N ALA A 32 6.19 -6.15 12.35
CA ALA A 32 6.07 -4.70 12.52
C ALA A 32 4.79 -4.15 11.89
N PHE A 33 4.46 -4.59 10.67
CA PHE A 33 3.23 -4.19 10.00
C PHE A 33 1.98 -4.67 10.73
N ASP A 34 1.98 -5.94 11.21
CA ASP A 34 0.90 -6.46 12.04
C ASP A 34 0.71 -5.62 13.32
N GLN A 35 1.79 -5.21 14.00
CA GLN A 35 1.71 -4.38 15.19
C GLN A 35 1.12 -2.99 14.89
N ILE A 36 1.46 -2.39 13.75
CA ILE A 36 0.87 -1.12 13.30
C ILE A 36 -0.64 -1.30 13.09
N CYS A 37 -1.05 -2.35 12.38
CA CYS A 37 -2.46 -2.64 12.12
C CYS A 37 -3.24 -2.96 13.39
N ASP A 38 -2.67 -3.77 14.28
CA ASP A 38 -3.28 -4.11 15.57
C ASP A 38 -3.45 -2.85 16.44
N LYS A 39 -2.49 -1.90 16.37
CA LYS A 39 -2.61 -0.61 17.04
C LYS A 39 -3.72 0.25 16.44
N GLY A 40 -3.88 0.24 15.13
CA GLY A 40 -5.02 0.89 14.44
C GLY A 40 -6.37 0.34 14.92
N ILE A 41 -6.47 -0.97 15.06
CA ILE A 41 -7.68 -1.64 15.57
C ILE A 41 -7.94 -1.27 17.04
N GLU A 42 -6.91 -1.33 17.89
CA GLU A 42 -7.00 -0.94 19.31
C GLU A 42 -7.49 0.50 19.46
N LEU A 43 -6.95 1.42 18.67
CA LEU A 43 -7.28 2.84 18.70
C LEU A 43 -8.62 3.16 18.01
N LYS A 44 -9.22 2.16 17.34
CA LYS A 44 -10.45 2.30 16.55
C LYS A 44 -10.31 3.47 15.56
N VAL A 45 -9.28 3.38 14.71
CA VAL A 45 -9.12 4.36 13.62
C VAL A 45 -10.18 4.11 12.54
N ASP A 46 -10.61 5.17 11.88
CA ASP A 46 -11.58 5.09 10.78
C ASP A 46 -10.87 4.75 9.47
N LEU A 47 -9.61 5.18 9.33
CA LEU A 47 -8.83 5.04 8.11
C LEU A 47 -7.36 4.76 8.43
N MET A 48 -6.78 3.83 7.66
CA MET A 48 -5.34 3.62 7.56
C MET A 48 -4.83 4.12 6.21
N LEU A 49 -3.87 5.05 6.23
CA LEU A 49 -3.16 5.53 5.04
C LEU A 49 -1.82 4.83 4.91
N ILE A 50 -1.54 4.26 3.72
CA ILE A 50 -0.25 3.66 3.37
C ILE A 50 0.33 4.46 2.21
N ALA A 51 1.34 5.29 2.50
CA ALA A 51 1.91 6.22 1.55
C ALA A 51 3.12 5.62 0.82
N GLY A 52 2.86 4.57 0.04
CA GLY A 52 3.85 3.91 -0.82
C GLY A 52 4.67 2.82 -0.16
N ASP A 53 5.31 2.04 -1.02
CA ASP A 53 6.26 0.97 -0.69
C ASP A 53 5.71 -0.06 0.31
N LEU A 54 4.50 -0.56 0.02
CA LEU A 54 3.93 -1.67 0.79
C LEU A 54 4.79 -2.92 0.63
N PHE A 55 5.22 -3.22 -0.59
CA PHE A 55 6.08 -4.36 -0.91
C PHE A 55 7.52 -3.91 -1.22
N ASP A 56 8.50 -4.77 -0.92
CA ASP A 56 9.91 -4.48 -1.21
C ASP A 56 10.26 -4.68 -2.69
N LYS A 57 9.46 -5.47 -3.42
CA LYS A 57 9.72 -5.82 -4.83
C LYS A 57 8.43 -6.06 -5.59
N LYS A 58 8.50 -5.91 -6.90
CA LYS A 58 7.40 -6.19 -7.83
C LYS A 58 7.05 -7.68 -7.89
N GLU A 59 8.03 -8.58 -7.69
CA GLU A 59 7.81 -10.02 -7.65
C GLU A 59 7.62 -10.49 -6.20
N LEU A 60 6.44 -11.04 -5.92
CA LEU A 60 6.12 -11.58 -4.60
C LEU A 60 6.16 -13.10 -4.58
N THR A 61 6.54 -13.65 -3.44
CA THR A 61 6.32 -15.07 -3.15
C THR A 61 4.90 -15.31 -2.63
N PRO A 62 4.33 -16.51 -2.83
CA PRO A 62 3.01 -16.85 -2.26
C PRO A 62 2.94 -16.61 -0.74
N ASP A 63 4.01 -16.92 0.02
CA ASP A 63 4.05 -16.67 1.48
C ASP A 63 3.95 -15.17 1.80
N THR A 64 4.61 -14.31 1.01
CA THR A 64 4.51 -12.84 1.18
C THR A 64 3.08 -12.36 0.99
N LEU A 65 2.43 -12.81 -0.08
CA LEU A 65 1.05 -12.42 -0.39
C LEU A 65 0.07 -12.93 0.66
N GLU A 66 0.16 -14.19 1.03
CA GLU A 66 -0.73 -14.80 2.05
C GLU A 66 -0.66 -14.08 3.40
N ARG A 67 0.56 -13.72 3.85
CA ARG A 67 0.74 -12.95 5.10
C ARG A 67 0.13 -11.56 4.99
N CYS A 68 0.37 -10.88 3.88
CA CYS A 68 -0.21 -9.56 3.60
C CYS A 68 -1.74 -9.61 3.63
N GLU A 69 -2.36 -10.57 2.93
CA GLU A 69 -3.81 -10.74 2.91
C GLU A 69 -4.39 -11.01 4.31
N LYS A 70 -3.73 -11.83 5.14
CA LYS A 70 -4.15 -12.08 6.52
C LYS A 70 -4.22 -10.79 7.33
N THR A 71 -3.24 -9.91 7.18
CA THR A 71 -3.21 -8.62 7.87
C THR A 71 -4.33 -7.70 7.39
N PHE A 72 -4.52 -7.57 6.08
CA PHE A 72 -5.62 -6.76 5.53
C PHE A 72 -7.00 -7.30 5.88
N LEU A 73 -7.15 -8.62 5.95
CA LEU A 73 -8.40 -9.24 6.39
C LEU A 73 -8.76 -8.85 7.85
N LYS A 74 -7.76 -8.71 8.73
CA LYS A 74 -7.98 -8.20 10.10
C LYS A 74 -8.56 -6.77 10.08
N LEU A 75 -7.98 -5.88 9.27
CA LEU A 75 -8.46 -4.50 9.13
C LEU A 75 -9.88 -4.46 8.56
N LYS A 76 -10.15 -5.24 7.51
CA LYS A 76 -11.48 -5.36 6.90
C LYS A 76 -12.52 -5.85 7.91
N ASN A 77 -12.21 -6.87 8.71
CA ASN A 77 -13.10 -7.38 9.76
C ASN A 77 -13.34 -6.34 10.88
N ALA A 78 -12.35 -5.48 11.15
CA ALA A 78 -12.46 -4.37 12.08
C ALA A 78 -13.18 -3.15 11.48
N LYS A 79 -13.58 -3.20 10.19
CA LYS A 79 -14.24 -2.12 9.43
C LYS A 79 -13.37 -0.85 9.34
N ILE A 80 -12.07 -1.02 9.22
CA ILE A 80 -11.12 0.07 8.98
C ILE A 80 -10.86 0.15 7.48
N ASP A 81 -11.18 1.29 6.89
CA ASP A 81 -10.81 1.56 5.50
C ASP A 81 -9.29 1.67 5.36
N VAL A 82 -8.75 1.17 4.26
CA VAL A 82 -7.34 1.33 3.92
C VAL A 82 -7.23 2.09 2.61
N LEU A 83 -6.56 3.23 2.62
CA LEU A 83 -6.22 3.98 1.42
C LEU A 83 -4.71 3.87 1.18
N LEU A 84 -4.34 3.43 -0.01
CA LEU A 84 -2.97 3.17 -0.39
C LEU A 84 -2.62 3.92 -1.68
N ILE A 85 -1.41 4.47 -1.75
CA ILE A 85 -0.77 4.90 -2.99
C ILE A 85 0.43 4.01 -3.29
N GLU A 86 0.76 3.83 -4.56
CA GLU A 86 1.93 3.05 -4.98
C GLU A 86 3.22 3.85 -4.77
N GLY A 87 4.23 3.24 -4.16
CA GLY A 87 5.60 3.75 -4.12
C GLY A 87 6.41 3.28 -5.32
N ASN A 88 7.68 3.61 -5.36
CA ASN A 88 8.56 3.19 -6.46
C ASN A 88 8.85 1.68 -6.47
N HIS A 89 8.74 1.01 -5.34
CA HIS A 89 8.87 -0.45 -5.22
C HIS A 89 7.62 -1.20 -5.65
N ASP A 90 6.44 -0.63 -5.46
CA ASP A 90 5.14 -1.22 -5.82
C ASP A 90 4.76 -0.95 -7.28
N ASN A 91 5.21 0.19 -7.82
CA ASN A 91 4.77 0.69 -9.12
C ASN A 91 5.32 -0.18 -10.25
N ILE A 92 4.41 -0.70 -11.06
CA ILE A 92 4.72 -1.33 -12.34
C ILE A 92 4.48 -0.28 -13.42
N SER A 93 5.52 0.50 -13.75
CA SER A 93 5.44 1.51 -14.81
C SER A 93 5.03 0.88 -16.15
N GLY A 94 4.00 1.43 -16.79
CA GLY A 94 3.60 1.07 -18.13
C GLY A 94 2.28 0.31 -18.22
N TYR A 95 2.08 -0.41 -19.31
CA TYR A 95 0.80 -1.04 -19.72
C TYR A 95 0.23 -2.13 -18.79
N ASP A 96 0.88 -2.42 -17.65
CA ASP A 96 0.55 -3.53 -16.75
C ASP A 96 -0.03 -3.11 -15.39
N GLU A 97 -0.57 -1.91 -15.26
CA GLU A 97 -1.21 -1.45 -13.99
C GLU A 97 -2.26 -2.44 -13.46
N VAL A 98 -2.95 -3.14 -14.36
CA VAL A 98 -3.97 -4.13 -13.99
C VAL A 98 -3.35 -5.34 -13.28
N ASN A 99 -2.07 -5.62 -13.48
CA ASN A 99 -1.36 -6.77 -12.95
C ASN A 99 -0.49 -6.44 -11.72
N SER A 100 -0.53 -5.20 -11.19
CA SER A 100 0.16 -4.89 -9.96
C SER A 100 -0.48 -5.62 -8.76
N TRP A 101 0.33 -5.93 -7.76
CA TRP A 101 -0.17 -6.53 -6.51
C TRP A 101 -1.10 -5.58 -5.74
N ILE A 102 -0.89 -4.28 -5.89
CA ILE A 102 -1.78 -3.27 -5.32
C ILE A 102 -3.16 -3.31 -6.02
N SER A 103 -3.18 -3.42 -7.35
CA SER A 103 -4.44 -3.64 -8.10
C SER A 103 -5.13 -4.94 -7.70
N TYR A 104 -4.36 -5.99 -7.41
CA TYR A 104 -4.91 -7.24 -6.90
C TYR A 104 -5.58 -7.03 -5.53
N LEU A 105 -4.93 -6.36 -4.58
CA LEU A 105 -5.49 -6.06 -3.26
C LEU A 105 -6.75 -5.18 -3.35
N GLU A 106 -6.79 -4.23 -4.30
CA GLU A 106 -7.96 -3.41 -4.59
C GLU A 106 -9.13 -4.28 -5.09
N ARG A 107 -8.90 -5.18 -6.08
CA ARG A 107 -9.94 -6.11 -6.58
C ARG A 107 -10.46 -7.06 -5.51
N LYS A 108 -9.67 -7.36 -4.47
CA LYS A 108 -10.09 -8.15 -3.29
C LYS A 108 -10.83 -7.31 -2.26
N ASP A 109 -11.00 -6.01 -2.51
CA ASP A 109 -11.64 -5.10 -1.57
C ASP A 109 -10.93 -5.07 -0.21
N TYR A 110 -9.59 -5.12 -0.25
CA TYR A 110 -8.75 -4.93 0.91
C TYR A 110 -8.30 -3.47 1.05
N VAL A 111 -8.12 -2.78 -0.08
CA VAL A 111 -7.64 -1.40 -0.11
C VAL A 111 -8.42 -0.57 -1.14
N LYS A 112 -8.49 0.74 -0.91
CA LYS A 112 -8.81 1.75 -1.92
C LYS A 112 -7.49 2.30 -2.43
N ARG A 113 -7.34 2.46 -3.75
CA ARG A 113 -6.09 2.92 -4.36
C ARG A 113 -6.24 4.35 -4.86
N GLY A 114 -5.33 5.25 -4.46
CA GLY A 114 -5.20 6.57 -5.06
C GLY A 114 -4.72 6.44 -6.51
N LYS A 115 -5.47 7.01 -7.44
CA LYS A 115 -5.20 6.94 -8.88
C LYS A 115 -5.21 8.32 -9.49
N TYR A 116 -4.42 8.48 -10.54
CA TYR A 116 -4.43 9.63 -11.42
C TYR A 116 -4.17 9.18 -12.86
N SER A 117 -4.56 10.00 -13.81
CA SER A 117 -4.33 9.75 -15.24
C SER A 117 -3.93 11.05 -15.94
N PHE A 118 -3.10 10.91 -16.97
CA PHE A 118 -2.74 12.04 -17.84
C PHE A 118 -3.67 12.06 -19.06
N THR A 119 -4.35 13.18 -19.29
CA THR A 119 -5.32 13.34 -20.37
C THR A 119 -4.69 13.77 -21.70
N GLY A 120 -3.36 13.88 -21.75
CA GLY A 120 -2.62 14.48 -22.89
C GLY A 120 -2.39 15.97 -22.74
N LYS A 121 -2.97 16.62 -21.73
CA LYS A 121 -2.81 18.03 -21.42
C LYS A 121 -2.71 18.29 -19.92
N ASP A 122 -3.59 17.70 -19.13
CA ASP A 122 -3.67 17.90 -17.68
C ASP A 122 -3.72 16.54 -16.96
N TYR A 123 -3.46 16.52 -15.66
CA TYR A 123 -3.62 15.37 -14.80
C TYR A 123 -5.00 15.37 -14.14
N GLU A 124 -5.69 14.25 -14.21
CA GLU A 124 -6.96 14.02 -13.52
C GLU A 124 -6.76 13.06 -12.36
N PHE A 125 -7.29 13.42 -11.19
CA PHE A 125 -7.15 12.65 -9.95
C PHE A 125 -8.48 12.00 -9.59
N GLU A 126 -8.46 10.69 -9.31
CA GLU A 126 -9.64 9.98 -8.85
C GLU A 126 -9.98 10.41 -7.42
N LYS A 127 -11.23 10.84 -7.24
CA LYS A 127 -11.75 11.21 -5.92
C LYS A 127 -12.20 9.99 -5.15
N ILE A 128 -11.62 9.74 -3.99
CA ILE A 128 -12.00 8.68 -3.07
C ILE A 128 -12.72 9.31 -1.89
N LYS A 129 -14.02 9.02 -1.76
CA LYS A 129 -14.81 9.51 -0.63
C LYS A 129 -14.81 8.47 0.48
N ILE A 130 -14.39 8.89 1.70
CA ILE A 130 -14.45 8.09 2.92
C ILE A 130 -15.14 8.97 3.96
N GLU A 131 -16.30 8.53 4.45
CA GLU A 131 -17.22 9.36 5.25
C GLU A 131 -17.54 10.68 4.52
N ASP A 132 -17.27 11.82 5.15
CA ASP A 132 -17.49 13.16 4.59
C ASP A 132 -16.21 13.82 4.05
N VAL A 133 -15.09 13.06 3.97
CA VAL A 133 -13.80 13.56 3.49
C VAL A 133 -13.50 13.00 2.11
N ASN A 134 -13.03 13.87 1.22
CA ASN A 134 -12.51 13.49 -0.09
C ASN A 134 -10.99 13.35 -0.03
N PHE A 135 -10.49 12.22 -0.50
CA PHE A 135 -9.06 11.95 -0.63
C PHE A 135 -8.67 11.90 -2.09
N TYR A 136 -7.48 12.39 -2.38
CA TYR A 136 -6.83 12.30 -3.68
C TYR A 136 -5.45 11.71 -3.44
N GLY A 137 -5.12 10.64 -4.14
CA GLY A 137 -3.85 9.93 -3.97
C GLY A 137 -3.04 9.98 -5.25
N VAL A 138 -1.79 10.38 -5.14
CA VAL A 138 -0.81 10.34 -6.22
C VAL A 138 0.23 9.30 -5.88
N GLY A 139 0.26 8.20 -6.63
CA GLY A 139 1.33 7.21 -6.57
C GLY A 139 2.63 7.77 -7.16
N TYR A 140 3.72 7.03 -7.03
CA TYR A 140 5.03 7.44 -7.52
C TYR A 140 5.02 7.67 -9.06
N PRO A 141 5.18 8.92 -9.54
CA PRO A 141 5.08 9.24 -10.95
C PRO A 141 6.41 9.07 -11.71
N GLY A 142 7.46 8.58 -11.06
CA GLY A 142 8.78 8.47 -11.66
C GLY A 142 9.39 9.83 -11.99
N PHE A 143 9.87 9.96 -13.23
CA PHE A 143 10.51 11.21 -13.71
C PHE A 143 9.51 12.34 -13.98
N ALA A 144 8.20 12.04 -14.00
CA ALA A 144 7.15 13.05 -14.25
C ALA A 144 6.68 13.75 -12.96
N ILE A 145 7.43 13.64 -11.85
CA ILE A 145 6.99 14.16 -10.54
C ILE A 145 6.75 15.69 -10.59
N ASP A 146 7.62 16.43 -11.24
CA ASP A 146 7.49 17.89 -11.33
C ASP A 146 6.24 18.29 -12.15
N GLU A 147 5.94 17.55 -13.22
CA GLU A 147 4.77 17.79 -14.08
C GLU A 147 3.45 17.43 -13.38
N VAL A 148 3.46 16.48 -12.44
CA VAL A 148 2.26 16.04 -11.71
C VAL A 148 1.92 16.98 -10.56
N LEU A 149 2.93 17.66 -9.98
CA LEU A 149 2.76 18.50 -8.79
C LEU A 149 2.60 20.01 -9.12
N GLU A 150 2.84 20.44 -10.35
CA GLU A 150 2.57 21.80 -10.83
C GLU A 150 1.11 21.95 -11.29
#